data_80be7a48ceb4a1f11eee46b3d424893d
#
_entry.id   80be7a48ceb4a1f11eee46b3d424893d
#
_cell.length_a   1.000
_cell.length_b   1.000
_cell.length_c   1.000
_cell.angle_alpha   90.00
_cell.angle_beta   90.00
_cell.angle_gamma   90.00
#
_symmetry.space_group_name_H-M   'P 1'
#
loop_
_entity.id
_entity.type
_entity.pdbx_description
1 polymer ?
#
loop_
_entity_poly.entity_id
_entity_poly.type
_entity_poly.pdbx_seq_one_letter_code
_entity_poly.pdbx_strand_id
1 'polypeptide(L)'
;MARLALPGVGAYTARAVMAFAFELDAAVVDTNIARVYARHEGRRLTPREVQQLADTQVPSGDSWAWNQCLMDLGAVLCRPQSPGCAACPLAGTCAWRGAGADPAVGSAGVSRAQAPFEGSDRQARGRLLREL
;
A
#
# COMPACT_ATOMS: atom_id res chain seq x y z
N MET A 1 -11.26 4.46 -19.51
CA MET A 1 -11.58 3.57 -18.37
C MET A 1 -12.86 4.06 -17.72
N ALA A 2 -13.93 3.27 -17.81
CA ALA A 2 -15.17 3.54 -17.09
C ALA A 2 -14.85 3.46 -15.58
N ARG A 3 -14.97 4.57 -14.87
CA ARG A 3 -14.95 4.57 -13.41
C ARG A 3 -16.14 3.74 -12.97
N LEU A 4 -15.90 2.67 -12.24
CA LEU A 4 -16.97 1.98 -11.51
C LEU A 4 -17.52 2.98 -10.48
N ALA A 5 -18.54 3.77 -10.89
CA ALA A 5 -19.21 4.74 -10.03
C ALA A 5 -20.20 4.02 -9.10
N LEU A 6 -19.72 3.00 -8.37
CA LEU A 6 -20.52 2.32 -7.38
C LEU A 6 -20.40 3.05 -6.04
N PRO A 7 -21.51 3.37 -5.37
CA PRO A 7 -21.47 3.97 -4.04
C PRO A 7 -20.62 3.12 -3.08
N GLY A 8 -19.69 3.77 -2.37
CA GLY A 8 -18.80 3.09 -1.42
C GLY A 8 -17.55 2.43 -2.03
N VAL A 9 -17.40 2.44 -3.36
CA VAL A 9 -16.21 1.91 -4.03
C VAL A 9 -15.24 3.06 -4.35
N GLY A 10 -14.18 3.16 -3.58
CA GLY A 10 -13.08 4.09 -3.84
C GLY A 10 -12.09 3.59 -4.89
N ALA A 11 -11.13 4.46 -5.27
CA ALA A 11 -10.11 4.13 -6.28
C ALA A 11 -9.30 2.87 -5.91
N TYR A 12 -8.94 2.72 -4.63
CA TYR A 12 -8.25 1.52 -4.13
C TYR A 12 -9.08 0.25 -4.36
N THR A 13 -10.32 0.23 -3.90
CA THR A 13 -11.20 -0.95 -4.01
C THR A 13 -11.45 -1.32 -5.46
N ALA A 14 -11.71 -0.32 -6.33
CA ALA A 14 -11.90 -0.56 -7.76
C ALA A 14 -10.68 -1.23 -8.40
N ARG A 15 -9.47 -0.71 -8.12
CA ARG A 15 -8.21 -1.27 -8.65
C ARG A 15 -7.89 -2.64 -8.08
N ALA A 16 -8.16 -2.87 -6.79
CA ALA A 16 -7.97 -4.16 -6.14
C ALA A 16 -8.88 -5.23 -6.76
N VAL A 17 -10.14 -4.91 -7.00
CA VAL A 17 -11.07 -5.82 -7.69
C VAL A 17 -10.60 -6.10 -9.13
N MET A 18 -10.16 -5.09 -9.86
CA MET A 18 -9.61 -5.28 -11.22
C MET A 18 -8.40 -6.22 -11.21
N ALA A 19 -7.44 -5.97 -10.33
CA ALA A 19 -6.19 -6.74 -10.29
C ALA A 19 -6.39 -8.16 -9.74
N PHE A 20 -7.15 -8.32 -8.64
CA PHE A 20 -7.22 -9.59 -7.92
C PHE A 20 -8.40 -10.48 -8.28
N ALA A 21 -9.53 -9.90 -8.72
CA ALA A 21 -10.71 -10.68 -9.09
C ALA A 21 -10.85 -10.89 -10.59
N PHE A 22 -10.39 -9.92 -11.38
CA PHE A 22 -10.49 -9.97 -12.84
C PHE A 22 -9.13 -10.13 -13.55
N GLU A 23 -8.03 -10.16 -12.81
CA GLU A 23 -6.66 -10.29 -13.33
C GLU A 23 -6.32 -9.29 -14.44
N LEU A 24 -6.91 -8.08 -14.34
CA LEU A 24 -6.66 -7.00 -15.28
C LEU A 24 -5.43 -6.20 -14.83
N ASP A 25 -4.71 -5.63 -15.80
CA ASP A 25 -3.55 -4.79 -15.52
C ASP A 25 -3.97 -3.52 -14.78
N ALA A 26 -3.81 -3.54 -13.47
CA ALA A 26 -4.10 -2.43 -12.57
C ALA A 26 -3.11 -2.40 -11.41
N ALA A 27 -2.48 -1.26 -11.20
CA ALA A 27 -1.66 -1.05 -10.02
C ALA A 27 -2.54 -0.74 -8.81
N VAL A 28 -2.34 -1.49 -7.74
CA VAL A 28 -3.00 -1.28 -6.44
C VAL A 28 -2.03 -0.56 -5.51
N VAL A 29 -2.49 0.49 -4.85
CA VAL A 29 -1.68 1.21 -3.86
C VAL A 29 -2.37 1.17 -2.51
N ASP A 30 -1.94 0.25 -1.66
CA ASP A 30 -2.29 0.20 -0.24
C ASP A 30 -1.23 0.92 0.61
N THR A 31 -1.37 0.86 1.92
CA THR A 31 -0.42 1.49 2.85
C THR A 31 0.96 0.85 2.84
N ASN A 32 1.06 -0.44 2.51
CA ASN A 32 2.32 -1.16 2.40
C ASN A 32 3.06 -0.74 1.12
N ILE A 33 2.36 -0.77 0.00
CA ILE A 33 2.89 -0.38 -1.31
C ILE A 33 3.30 1.10 -1.31
N ALA A 34 2.46 1.99 -0.77
CA ALA A 34 2.78 3.41 -0.67
C ALA A 34 4.07 3.65 0.12
N ARG A 35 4.28 2.92 1.22
CA ARG A 35 5.50 2.98 2.03
C ARG A 35 6.72 2.48 1.27
N VAL A 36 6.59 1.36 0.56
CA VAL A 36 7.68 0.81 -0.27
C VAL A 36 8.11 1.83 -1.31
N TYR A 37 7.17 2.43 -2.05
CA TYR A 37 7.49 3.43 -3.07
C TYR A 37 8.16 4.68 -2.48
N ALA A 38 7.63 5.24 -1.38
CA ALA A 38 8.21 6.43 -0.76
C ALA A 38 9.67 6.20 -0.33
N ARG A 39 9.96 5.04 0.26
CA ARG A 39 11.31 4.66 0.69
C ARG A 39 12.23 4.34 -0.48
N HIS A 40 11.71 3.65 -1.50
CA HIS A 40 12.47 3.33 -2.70
C HIS A 40 12.90 4.61 -3.43
N GLU A 41 12.00 5.56 -3.60
CA GLU A 41 12.27 6.86 -4.20
C GLU A 41 13.08 7.82 -3.28
N GLY A 42 13.17 7.52 -1.98
CA GLY A 42 13.88 8.35 -1.01
C GLY A 42 13.23 9.72 -0.75
N ARG A 43 11.95 9.90 -1.08
CA ARG A 43 11.22 11.15 -0.92
C ARG A 43 9.75 10.92 -0.58
N ARG A 44 9.11 11.94 -0.02
CA ARG A 44 7.66 11.93 0.19
C ARG A 44 6.93 11.93 -1.15
N LEU A 45 5.84 11.17 -1.22
CA LEU A 45 4.98 11.06 -2.39
C LEU A 45 3.56 11.55 -2.07
N THR A 46 2.98 12.28 -2.98
CA THR A 46 1.55 12.62 -2.98
C THR A 46 0.72 11.41 -3.47
N PRO A 47 -0.62 11.38 -3.22
CA PRO A 47 -1.48 10.31 -3.73
C PRO A 47 -1.39 10.11 -5.24
N ARG A 48 -1.24 11.21 -5.98
CA ARG A 48 -1.12 11.21 -7.43
C ARG A 48 0.21 10.61 -7.87
N GLU A 49 1.31 11.04 -7.24
CA GLU A 49 2.66 10.56 -7.59
C GLU A 49 2.82 9.07 -7.34
N VAL A 50 2.41 8.56 -6.16
CA VAL A 50 2.54 7.14 -5.86
C VAL A 50 1.70 6.28 -6.80
N GLN A 51 0.49 6.74 -7.17
CA GLN A 51 -0.35 6.02 -8.11
C GLN A 51 0.25 6.03 -9.53
N GLN A 52 0.80 7.16 -9.96
CA GLN A 52 1.48 7.25 -11.26
C GLN A 52 2.70 6.34 -11.34
N LEU A 53 3.53 6.32 -10.30
CA LEU A 53 4.67 5.38 -10.23
C LEU A 53 4.20 3.93 -10.32
N ALA A 54 3.20 3.57 -9.54
CA ALA A 54 2.65 2.23 -9.55
C ALA A 54 2.08 1.84 -10.93
N ASP A 55 1.35 2.75 -11.59
CA ASP A 55 0.79 2.52 -12.91
C ASP A 55 1.87 2.34 -14.00
N THR A 56 3.05 2.95 -13.84
CA THR A 56 4.16 2.80 -14.80
C THR A 56 4.99 1.54 -14.57
N GLN A 57 4.93 0.95 -13.40
CA GLN A 57 5.78 -0.19 -13.01
C GLN A 57 5.05 -1.52 -13.01
N VAL A 58 3.72 -1.53 -12.97
CA VAL A 58 2.97 -2.79 -13.03
C VAL A 58 3.19 -3.46 -14.38
N PRO A 59 3.70 -4.71 -14.40
CA PRO A 59 3.93 -5.42 -15.64
C PRO A 59 2.61 -5.87 -16.27
N SER A 60 2.56 -5.82 -17.61
CA SER A 60 1.39 -6.30 -18.33
C SER A 60 1.26 -7.82 -18.23
N GLY A 61 0.06 -8.27 -17.89
CA GLY A 61 -0.26 -9.70 -17.74
C GLY A 61 0.16 -10.31 -16.39
N ASP A 62 0.85 -9.56 -15.51
CA ASP A 62 1.39 -10.07 -14.24
C ASP A 62 1.01 -9.19 -13.03
N SER A 63 -0.04 -8.42 -13.21
CA SER A 63 -0.53 -7.44 -12.25
C SER A 63 -0.87 -8.06 -10.90
N TRP A 64 -1.49 -9.25 -10.88
CA TRP A 64 -1.84 -9.96 -9.66
C TRP A 64 -0.60 -10.25 -8.80
N ALA A 65 0.37 -10.93 -9.38
CA ALA A 65 1.60 -11.33 -8.67
C ALA A 65 2.42 -10.10 -8.26
N TRP A 66 2.53 -9.10 -9.12
CA TRP A 66 3.24 -7.85 -8.84
C TRP A 66 2.69 -7.12 -7.61
N ASN A 67 1.38 -6.87 -7.59
CA ASN A 67 0.74 -6.19 -6.45
C ASN A 67 0.88 -7.01 -5.16
N GLN A 68 0.70 -8.35 -5.24
CA GLN A 68 0.84 -9.22 -4.08
C GLN A 68 2.28 -9.21 -3.54
N CYS A 69 3.28 -9.33 -4.40
CA CYS A 69 4.68 -9.26 -3.99
C CYS A 69 5.04 -7.94 -3.30
N LEU A 70 4.54 -6.81 -3.79
CA LEU A 70 4.76 -5.50 -3.16
C LEU A 70 4.06 -5.37 -1.82
N MET A 71 2.84 -5.90 -1.68
CA MET A 71 2.14 -5.95 -0.39
C MET A 71 2.91 -6.78 0.63
N ASP A 72 3.37 -7.97 0.25
CA ASP A 72 4.14 -8.87 1.09
C ASP A 72 5.50 -8.27 1.47
N LEU A 73 6.19 -7.66 0.52
CA LEU A 73 7.43 -6.94 0.77
C LEU A 73 7.22 -5.83 1.83
N GLY A 74 6.15 -5.08 1.72
CA GLY A 74 5.79 -4.03 2.67
C GLY A 74 5.39 -4.57 4.04
N ALA A 75 4.73 -5.72 4.10
CA ALA A 75 4.29 -6.35 5.34
C ALA A 75 5.43 -7.05 6.08
N VAL A 76 6.31 -7.75 5.36
CA VAL A 76 7.31 -8.65 5.94
C VAL A 76 8.67 -7.96 6.13
N LEU A 77 9.16 -7.26 5.11
CA LEU A 77 10.50 -6.65 5.10
C LEU A 77 10.48 -5.14 5.27
N CYS A 78 9.76 -4.42 4.42
CA CYS A 78 9.69 -2.95 4.48
C CYS A 78 8.67 -2.47 5.52
N ARG A 79 8.75 -3.02 6.74
CA ARG A 79 7.80 -2.75 7.83
C ARG A 79 7.82 -1.29 8.26
N PRO A 80 6.72 -0.76 8.87
CA PRO A 80 6.68 0.60 9.39
C PRO A 80 7.79 0.89 10.41
N GLN A 81 8.02 -0.07 11.31
CA GLN A 81 9.08 -0.01 12.32
C GLN A 81 10.08 -1.13 12.06
N SER A 82 11.35 -0.85 12.29
CA SER A 82 12.45 -1.83 12.16
C SER A 82 12.41 -2.58 10.81
N PRO A 83 12.53 -1.88 9.66
CA PRO A 83 12.54 -2.52 8.36
C PRO A 83 13.76 -3.42 8.18
N GLY A 84 13.56 -4.59 7.57
CA GLY A 84 14.61 -5.56 7.30
C GLY A 84 15.43 -5.23 6.04
N CYS A 85 16.01 -4.03 5.96
CA CYS A 85 16.69 -3.53 4.77
C CYS A 85 17.86 -4.42 4.32
N ALA A 86 18.57 -5.06 5.24
CA ALA A 86 19.70 -5.95 4.91
C ALA A 86 19.28 -7.20 4.12
N ALA A 87 18.05 -7.69 4.33
CA ALA A 87 17.49 -8.84 3.62
C ALA A 87 16.57 -8.43 2.46
N CYS A 88 16.40 -7.13 2.20
CA CYS A 88 15.46 -6.63 1.21
C CYS A 88 16.00 -6.81 -0.21
N PRO A 89 15.25 -7.45 -1.13
CA PRO A 89 15.68 -7.63 -2.52
C PRO A 89 15.84 -6.31 -3.27
N LEU A 90 15.19 -5.24 -2.82
CA LEU A 90 15.30 -3.90 -3.39
C LEU A 90 16.43 -3.05 -2.78
N ALA A 91 17.22 -3.58 -1.84
CA ALA A 91 18.25 -2.80 -1.14
C ALA A 91 19.26 -2.15 -2.11
N GLY A 92 19.57 -2.80 -3.22
CA GLY A 92 20.52 -2.29 -4.24
C GLY A 92 20.04 -1.03 -4.95
N THR A 93 18.74 -0.86 -5.12
CA THR A 93 18.11 0.26 -5.86
C THR A 93 17.37 1.24 -4.95
N CYS A 94 17.13 0.88 -3.69
CA CYS A 94 16.39 1.70 -2.75
C CYS A 94 17.20 2.94 -2.33
N ALA A 95 16.65 4.13 -2.52
CA ALA A 95 17.33 5.38 -2.18
C ALA A 95 17.47 5.61 -0.67
N TRP A 96 16.48 5.17 0.13
CA TRP A 96 16.52 5.38 1.59
C TRP A 96 17.38 4.36 2.34
N ARG A 97 17.24 3.07 2.06
CA ARG A 97 17.97 1.94 2.69
C ARG A 97 17.98 1.93 4.22
N GLY A 98 17.01 2.55 4.85
CA GLY A 98 16.95 2.64 6.32
C GLY A 98 17.82 3.73 6.95
N ALA A 99 18.42 4.61 6.16
CA ALA A 99 19.28 5.67 6.65
C ALA A 99 18.60 7.05 6.68
N GLY A 100 18.79 7.80 7.75
CA GLY A 100 18.23 9.15 7.89
C GLY A 100 16.71 9.17 8.13
N ALA A 101 16.11 10.32 7.87
CA ALA A 101 14.66 10.51 8.05
C ALA A 101 13.87 9.62 7.10
N ASP A 102 12.87 8.90 7.64
CA ASP A 102 12.03 8.01 6.84
C ASP A 102 11.10 8.80 5.91
N PRO A 103 11.28 8.71 4.58
CA PRO A 103 10.44 9.45 3.63
C PRO A 103 8.99 8.97 3.59
N ALA A 104 8.70 7.79 4.12
CA ALA A 104 7.33 7.29 4.24
C ALA A 104 6.52 8.10 5.27
N VAL A 105 7.19 8.70 6.27
CA VAL A 105 6.52 9.54 7.26
C VAL A 105 5.95 10.80 6.59
N GLY A 106 4.62 10.90 6.61
CA GLY A 106 3.90 11.99 5.96
C GLY A 106 3.71 11.83 4.46
N SER A 107 4.13 10.71 3.86
CA SER A 107 3.74 10.35 2.51
C SER A 107 2.28 9.93 2.43
N ALA A 108 1.69 10.10 1.27
CA ALA A 108 0.31 9.72 1.01
C ALA A 108 0.12 8.20 1.06
N GLY A 109 -1.05 7.78 1.55
CA GLY A 109 -1.41 6.37 1.63
C GLY A 109 -0.69 5.59 2.73
N VAL A 110 0.29 6.17 3.40
CA VAL A 110 0.96 5.53 4.53
C VAL A 110 0.09 5.65 5.77
N SER A 111 -0.08 4.55 6.49
CA SER A 111 -0.91 4.50 7.69
C SER A 111 -0.43 5.50 8.74
N ARG A 112 -1.37 6.25 9.30
CA ARG A 112 -1.16 6.99 10.54
C ARG A 112 -1.31 6.06 11.73
N ALA A 113 -0.75 6.44 12.87
CA ALA A 113 -1.04 5.74 14.12
C ALA A 113 -2.56 5.65 14.32
N GLN A 114 -3.05 4.43 14.56
CA GLN A 114 -4.47 4.23 14.79
C GLN A 114 -4.83 4.67 16.21
N ALA A 115 -6.02 5.22 16.38
CA ALA A 115 -6.57 5.50 17.70
C ALA A 115 -6.64 4.20 18.53
N PRO A 116 -6.57 4.29 19.87
CA PRO A 116 -6.76 3.14 20.76
C PRO A 116 -7.99 2.32 20.36
N PHE A 117 -7.92 1.01 20.56
CA PHE A 117 -9.04 0.13 20.20
C PHE A 117 -10.26 0.36 21.10
N GLU A 118 -10.03 0.59 22.38
CA GLU A 118 -11.08 0.89 23.34
C GLU A 118 -11.80 2.21 23.01
N GLY A 119 -13.12 2.16 23.00
CA GLY A 119 -13.98 3.30 22.65
C GLY A 119 -14.04 3.64 21.15
N SER A 120 -13.35 2.86 20.30
CA SER A 120 -13.34 3.11 18.85
C SER A 120 -14.53 2.49 18.11
N ASP A 121 -14.85 3.04 16.93
CA ASP A 121 -15.85 2.45 16.02
C ASP A 121 -15.51 1.00 15.60
N ARG A 122 -14.22 0.63 15.63
CA ARG A 122 -13.78 -0.76 15.38
C ARG A 122 -14.24 -1.69 16.48
N GLN A 123 -14.20 -1.25 17.74
CA GLN A 123 -14.70 -2.01 18.87
C GLN A 123 -16.23 -2.15 18.79
N ALA A 124 -16.93 -1.07 18.50
CA ALA A 124 -18.39 -1.07 18.35
C ALA A 124 -18.83 -2.03 17.23
N ARG A 125 -18.21 -1.95 16.04
CA ARG A 125 -18.46 -2.88 14.94
C ARG A 125 -18.15 -4.33 15.30
N GLY A 126 -17.06 -4.59 16.01
CA GLY A 126 -16.71 -5.93 16.45
C GLY A 126 -17.69 -6.52 17.49
N ARG A 127 -18.32 -5.67 18.30
CA ARG A 127 -19.41 -6.10 19.22
C ARG A 127 -20.66 -6.48 18.43
N LEU A 128 -21.11 -5.63 17.51
CA LEU A 128 -22.28 -5.91 16.67
C LEU A 128 -22.13 -7.22 15.88
N LEU A 129 -20.95 -7.48 15.31
CA LEU A 129 -20.69 -8.71 14.55
C LEU A 129 -20.68 -9.99 15.41
N ARG A 130 -20.53 -9.89 16.73
CA ARG A 130 -20.61 -11.07 17.63
C ARG A 130 -22.03 -11.41 18.03
N GLU A 131 -22.95 -10.50 17.84
CA GLU A 131 -24.37 -10.69 18.20
C GLU A 131 -25.20 -11.20 17.00
N LEU A 132 -24.58 -11.31 15.82
CA LEU A 132 -25.14 -11.89 14.60
C LEU A 132 -24.77 -13.36 14.47
#